data_6e0402c8952a72a0e423db90c4afd5d9
#
_entry.id   6e0402c8952a72a0e423db90c4afd5d9
#
_cell.length_a   1.000
_cell.length_b   1.000
_cell.length_c   1.000
_cell.angle_alpha   90.00
_cell.angle_beta   90.00
_cell.angle_gamma   90.00
#
_symmetry.space_group_name_H-M   'P 1'
#
loop_
_entity.id
_entity.type
_entity.pdbx_description
1 polymer ?
#
loop_
_entity_poly.entity_id
_entity_poly.type
_entity_poly.pdbx_seq_one_letter_code
_entity_poly.pdbx_strand_id
1 'polypeptide(L)'
;MPFNGMTVALNTQTDRLLANEATRQLIYDQMLEVIGAAQALGVKDLDCTFADKMIESTLQMTPYSPSMKLDYDFHRPMEIEYIYTHPIAEARAAGFDMPKLAMLEAELRYIDENNKG
;
A
#
# COMPACT_ATOMS: atom_id res chain seq x y z
N MET A 1 3.17 -0.88 1.89
CA MET A 1 2.30 -1.15 0.72
C MET A 1 1.17 -0.14 0.55
N PRO A 2 0.26 0.08 1.54
CA PRO A 2 -0.89 0.94 1.27
C PRO A 2 -0.53 2.37 0.87
N PHE A 3 0.39 3.01 1.58
CA PHE A 3 0.72 4.40 1.30
C PHE A 3 1.38 4.60 -0.05
N ASN A 4 2.32 3.72 -0.44
CA ASN A 4 2.98 3.83 -1.74
C ASN A 4 1.97 3.82 -2.89
N GLY A 5 1.08 2.82 -2.91
CA GLY A 5 0.13 2.68 -3.99
C GLY A 5 -0.98 3.71 -3.96
N MET A 6 -1.52 4.00 -2.77
CA MET A 6 -2.64 4.93 -2.64
C MET A 6 -2.24 6.36 -3.01
N THR A 7 -1.03 6.79 -2.68
CA THR A 7 -0.56 8.14 -3.07
C THR A 7 -0.43 8.27 -4.58
N VAL A 8 -0.04 7.19 -5.27
CA VAL A 8 0.04 7.18 -6.73
C VAL A 8 -1.36 7.11 -7.35
N ALA A 9 -2.18 6.15 -6.92
CA ALA A 9 -3.50 5.91 -7.50
C ALA A 9 -4.40 7.15 -7.42
N LEU A 10 -4.34 7.87 -6.32
CA LEU A 10 -5.14 9.07 -6.10
C LEU A 10 -4.35 10.38 -6.30
N ASN A 11 -3.08 10.27 -6.68
CA ASN A 11 -2.20 11.40 -6.96
C ASN A 11 -2.23 12.45 -5.85
N THR A 12 -1.90 12.03 -4.64
CA THR A 12 -1.95 12.88 -3.46
C THR A 12 -0.88 12.47 -2.44
N GLN A 13 -0.78 13.19 -1.33
CA GLN A 13 0.15 12.91 -0.25
C GLN A 13 -0.54 12.20 0.92
N THR A 14 0.27 11.65 1.85
CA THR A 14 -0.23 10.83 2.95
C THR A 14 -1.20 11.58 3.88
N ASP A 15 -0.98 12.86 4.12
CA ASP A 15 -1.84 13.65 5.00
C ASP A 15 -3.27 13.74 4.47
N ARG A 16 -3.42 13.93 3.15
CA ARG A 16 -4.75 14.03 2.52
C ARG A 16 -5.49 12.70 2.55
N LEU A 17 -4.76 11.59 2.36
CA LEU A 17 -5.36 10.26 2.43
C LEU A 17 -5.92 9.98 3.81
N LEU A 18 -5.21 10.38 4.86
CA LEU A 18 -5.62 10.13 6.24
C LEU A 18 -6.66 11.14 6.74
N ALA A 19 -6.75 12.31 6.10
CA ALA A 19 -7.77 13.31 6.43
C ALA A 19 -9.16 12.92 5.90
N ASN A 20 -9.22 12.08 4.86
CA ASN A 20 -10.48 11.62 4.29
C ASN A 20 -10.88 10.30 4.93
N GLU A 21 -12.09 10.24 5.47
CA GLU A 21 -12.56 9.07 6.21
C GLU A 21 -12.59 7.81 5.35
N ALA A 22 -13.03 7.91 4.09
CA ALA A 22 -13.13 6.75 3.20
C ALA A 22 -11.74 6.19 2.84
N THR A 23 -10.78 7.05 2.50
CA THR A 23 -9.44 6.60 2.16
C THR A 23 -8.66 6.12 3.39
N ARG A 24 -8.89 6.74 4.55
CA ARG A 24 -8.31 6.29 5.80
C ARG A 24 -8.78 4.87 6.15
N GLN A 25 -10.07 4.61 6.00
CA GLN A 25 -10.62 3.28 6.24
C GLN A 25 -10.07 2.26 5.25
N LEU A 26 -9.95 2.63 3.98
CA LEU A 26 -9.38 1.76 2.96
C LEU A 26 -7.93 1.41 3.26
N ILE A 27 -7.12 2.38 3.68
CA ILE A 27 -5.73 2.13 4.08
C ILE A 27 -5.68 1.19 5.28
N TYR A 28 -6.53 1.38 6.27
CA TYR A 28 -6.62 0.49 7.42
C TYR A 28 -6.94 -0.93 6.97
N ASP A 29 -7.93 -1.10 6.09
CA ASP A 29 -8.32 -2.41 5.58
C ASP A 29 -7.17 -3.07 4.79
N GLN A 30 -6.43 -2.29 4.01
CA GLN A 30 -5.26 -2.80 3.30
C GLN A 30 -4.16 -3.23 4.26
N MET A 31 -3.96 -2.51 5.35
CA MET A 31 -2.99 -2.89 6.39
C MET A 31 -3.40 -4.20 7.06
N LEU A 32 -4.70 -4.41 7.30
CA LEU A 32 -5.17 -5.69 7.82
C LEU A 32 -4.88 -6.84 6.87
N GLU A 33 -4.97 -6.62 5.57
CA GLU A 33 -4.56 -7.63 4.59
C GLU A 33 -3.07 -7.95 4.69
N VAL A 34 -2.23 -6.93 4.84
CA VAL A 34 -0.79 -7.12 5.01
C VAL A 34 -0.48 -7.92 6.27
N ILE A 35 -1.15 -7.59 7.37
CA ILE A 35 -0.98 -8.29 8.65
C ILE A 35 -1.41 -9.75 8.53
N GLY A 36 -2.58 -9.99 7.91
CA GLY A 36 -3.07 -11.35 7.69
C GLY A 36 -2.11 -12.17 6.81
N ALA A 37 -1.55 -11.56 5.77
CA ALA A 37 -0.58 -12.20 4.91
C ALA A 37 0.70 -12.55 5.68
N ALA A 38 1.20 -11.63 6.50
CA ALA A 38 2.37 -11.86 7.33
C ALA A 38 2.15 -13.01 8.31
N GLN A 39 0.97 -13.06 8.94
CA GLN A 39 0.62 -14.14 9.84
C GLN A 39 0.56 -15.49 9.11
N ALA A 40 0.02 -15.52 7.90
CA ALA A 40 -0.04 -16.73 7.07
C ALA A 40 1.35 -17.22 6.70
N LEU A 41 2.32 -16.30 6.59
CA LEU A 41 3.72 -16.62 6.28
C LEU A 41 4.56 -16.92 7.53
N GLY A 42 3.95 -16.94 8.72
CA GLY A 42 4.61 -17.36 9.95
C GLY A 42 5.03 -16.26 10.90
N VAL A 43 4.72 -14.99 10.60
CA VAL A 43 5.00 -13.88 11.52
C VAL A 43 3.94 -13.88 12.62
N LYS A 44 4.35 -14.06 13.88
CA LYS A 44 3.43 -14.30 14.99
C LYS A 44 3.11 -13.06 15.83
N ASP A 45 3.92 -12.01 15.74
CA ASP A 45 3.83 -10.87 16.65
C ASP A 45 3.08 -9.66 16.07
N LEU A 46 2.44 -9.83 14.91
CA LEU A 46 1.65 -8.77 14.29
C LEU A 46 0.16 -9.02 14.49
N ASP A 47 -0.56 -8.00 14.93
CA ASP A 47 -2.02 -8.03 15.07
C ASP A 47 -2.62 -6.70 14.58
N CYS A 48 -3.94 -6.54 14.73
CA CYS A 48 -4.64 -5.34 14.24
C CYS A 48 -4.16 -4.04 14.92
N THR A 49 -3.55 -4.10 16.10
CA THR A 49 -3.03 -2.91 16.76
C THR A 49 -1.85 -2.30 16.00
N PHE A 50 -1.12 -3.11 15.22
CA PHE A 50 -0.04 -2.62 14.37
C PHE A 50 -0.56 -1.64 13.31
N ALA A 51 -1.73 -1.92 12.72
CA ALA A 51 -2.34 -1.02 11.74
C ALA A 51 -2.69 0.33 12.37
N ASP A 52 -3.27 0.31 13.59
CA ASP A 52 -3.59 1.54 14.31
C ASP A 52 -2.33 2.36 14.59
N LYS A 53 -1.27 1.71 15.04
CA LYS A 53 0.02 2.37 15.33
C LYS A 53 0.62 3.00 14.10
N MET A 54 0.56 2.33 12.96
CA MET A 54 1.12 2.83 11.71
C MET A 54 0.37 4.07 11.22
N ILE A 55 -0.95 4.05 11.30
CA ILE A 55 -1.78 5.19 10.92
C ILE A 55 -1.48 6.37 11.86
N GLU A 56 -1.45 6.14 13.16
CA GLU A 56 -1.18 7.19 14.14
C GLU A 56 0.20 7.80 13.94
N SER A 57 1.23 6.97 13.73
CA SER A 57 2.58 7.44 13.45
C SER A 57 2.62 8.33 12.21
N THR A 58 1.92 7.94 11.16
CA THR A 58 1.88 8.70 9.92
C THR A 58 1.17 10.03 10.09
N LEU A 59 0.11 10.06 10.91
CA LEU A 59 -0.60 11.31 11.22
C LEU A 59 0.28 12.34 11.93
N GLN A 60 1.27 11.89 12.70
CA GLN A 60 2.18 12.76 13.44
C GLN A 60 3.39 13.20 12.63
N MET A 61 3.61 12.58 11.46
CA MET A 61 4.72 12.93 10.59
C MET A 61 4.40 14.15 9.74
N THR A 62 5.46 14.85 9.31
CA THR A 62 5.32 15.87 8.27
C THR A 62 4.80 15.19 7.00
N PRO A 63 3.82 15.79 6.30
CA PRO A 63 3.34 15.21 5.04
C PRO A 63 4.48 14.94 4.07
N TYR A 64 4.47 13.78 3.44
CA TYR A 64 5.54 13.38 2.54
C TYR A 64 4.99 12.55 1.37
N SER A 65 5.82 12.43 0.33
CA SER A 65 5.54 11.54 -0.78
C SER A 65 6.40 10.29 -0.63
N PRO A 66 5.81 9.09 -0.54
CA PRO A 66 6.59 7.84 -0.51
C PRO A 66 7.42 7.66 -1.80
N SER A 67 8.39 6.75 -1.76
CA SER A 67 9.30 6.54 -2.89
C SER A 67 8.59 6.24 -4.21
N MET A 68 7.52 5.43 -4.17
CA MET A 68 6.75 5.12 -5.38
C MET A 68 6.06 6.35 -5.95
N LYS A 69 5.55 7.24 -5.08
CA LYS A 69 4.95 8.50 -5.51
C LYS A 69 5.98 9.41 -6.19
N LEU A 70 7.20 9.45 -5.64
CA LEU A 70 8.29 10.21 -6.26
C LEU A 70 8.65 9.65 -7.63
N ASP A 71 8.69 8.32 -7.77
CA ASP A 71 8.92 7.70 -9.07
C ASP A 71 7.83 8.07 -10.07
N TYR A 72 6.58 8.07 -9.65
CA TYR A 72 5.46 8.50 -10.48
C TYR A 72 5.62 9.95 -10.92
N ASP A 73 5.91 10.86 -9.99
CA ASP A 73 6.02 12.29 -10.27
C ASP A 73 7.16 12.60 -11.24
N PHE A 74 8.26 11.86 -11.16
CA PHE A 74 9.43 12.04 -12.02
C PHE A 74 9.43 11.13 -13.26
N HIS A 75 8.32 10.46 -13.54
CA HIS A 75 8.15 9.55 -14.69
C HIS A 75 9.17 8.43 -14.72
N ARG A 76 9.55 7.93 -13.55
CA ARG A 76 10.43 6.76 -13.41
C ARG A 76 9.60 5.50 -13.24
N PRO A 77 10.11 4.32 -13.63
CA PRO A 77 9.40 3.06 -13.37
C PRO A 77 9.18 2.85 -11.87
N MET A 78 7.98 2.42 -11.51
CA MET A 78 7.62 2.12 -10.12
C MET A 78 7.96 0.67 -9.76
N GLU A 79 8.33 0.42 -8.51
CA GLU A 79 8.71 -0.90 -8.01
C GLU A 79 7.48 -1.76 -7.66
N ILE A 80 6.59 -1.96 -8.62
CA ILE A 80 5.32 -2.66 -8.40
C ILE A 80 5.54 -4.15 -8.10
N GLU A 81 6.44 -4.80 -8.82
CA GLU A 81 6.71 -6.22 -8.60
C GLU A 81 7.21 -6.51 -7.19
N TYR A 82 8.14 -5.70 -6.72
CA TYR A 82 8.76 -5.87 -5.41
C TYR A 82 7.79 -5.59 -4.27
N ILE A 83 7.00 -4.53 -4.41
CA ILE A 83 6.15 -4.04 -3.31
C ILE A 83 4.81 -4.76 -3.30
N TYR A 84 4.28 -5.15 -4.45
CA TYR A 84 2.95 -5.73 -4.57
C TYR A 84 2.92 -7.14 -5.13
N THR A 85 3.50 -7.37 -6.29
CA THR A 85 3.36 -8.66 -6.99
C THR A 85 3.91 -9.81 -6.19
N HIS A 86 5.15 -9.69 -5.70
CA HIS A 86 5.80 -10.77 -4.95
C HIS A 86 5.12 -11.04 -3.60
N PRO A 87 4.85 -10.02 -2.77
CA PRO A 87 4.16 -10.27 -1.50
C PRO A 87 2.77 -10.87 -1.67
N ILE A 88 2.01 -10.42 -2.68
CA ILE A 88 0.68 -10.96 -2.95
C ILE A 88 0.77 -12.42 -3.38
N ALA A 89 1.72 -12.77 -4.25
CA ALA A 89 1.92 -14.15 -4.70
C ALA A 89 2.36 -15.06 -3.55
N GLU A 90 3.26 -14.60 -2.69
CA GLU A 90 3.70 -15.36 -1.53
C GLU A 90 2.55 -15.63 -0.55
N ALA A 91 1.73 -14.61 -0.29
CA ALA A 91 0.57 -14.76 0.59
C ALA A 91 -0.44 -15.75 0.00
N ARG A 92 -0.69 -15.67 -1.30
CA ARG A 92 -1.61 -16.59 -1.99
C ARG A 92 -1.10 -18.03 -1.90
N ALA A 93 0.20 -18.24 -2.06
CA ALA A 93 0.81 -19.56 -1.91
C ALA A 93 0.64 -20.11 -0.50
N ALA A 94 0.56 -19.25 0.50
CA ALA A 94 0.29 -19.63 1.89
C ALA A 94 -1.20 -19.73 2.22
N GLY A 95 -2.07 -19.56 1.22
CA GLY A 95 -3.52 -19.68 1.38
C GLY A 95 -4.23 -18.41 1.80
N PHE A 96 -3.59 -17.26 1.67
CA PHE A 96 -4.18 -15.97 2.07
C PHE A 96 -4.27 -15.02 0.89
N ASP A 97 -5.48 -14.54 0.58
CA ASP A 97 -5.72 -13.58 -0.49
C ASP A 97 -5.75 -12.15 0.04
N MET A 98 -5.21 -11.22 -0.75
CA MET A 98 -5.23 -9.79 -0.45
C MET A 98 -6.00 -9.05 -1.55
N PRO A 99 -7.34 -9.11 -1.58
CA PRO A 99 -8.13 -8.60 -2.71
C PRO A 99 -8.00 -7.09 -2.92
N LYS A 100 -7.96 -6.30 -1.86
CA LYS A 100 -7.84 -4.84 -2.00
C LYS A 100 -6.47 -4.43 -2.53
N LEU A 101 -5.42 -5.09 -2.06
CA LEU A 101 -4.06 -4.82 -2.54
C LEU A 101 -3.84 -5.38 -3.94
N ALA A 102 -4.47 -6.49 -4.30
CA ALA A 102 -4.42 -7.02 -5.66
C ALA A 102 -5.10 -6.07 -6.65
N MET A 103 -6.21 -5.46 -6.26
CA MET A 103 -6.89 -4.46 -7.06
C MET A 103 -6.00 -3.23 -7.25
N LEU A 104 -5.36 -2.76 -6.18
CA LEU A 104 -4.44 -1.64 -6.24
C LEU A 104 -3.24 -1.95 -7.14
N GLU A 105 -2.70 -3.16 -7.07
CA GLU A 105 -1.62 -3.59 -7.97
C GLU A 105 -2.02 -3.45 -9.44
N ALA A 106 -3.21 -3.90 -9.80
CA ALA A 106 -3.69 -3.82 -11.18
C ALA A 106 -3.81 -2.35 -11.64
N GLU A 107 -4.32 -1.48 -10.77
CA GLU A 107 -4.43 -0.06 -11.06
C GLU A 107 -3.03 0.57 -11.24
N LEU A 108 -2.07 0.20 -10.39
CA LEU A 108 -0.71 0.72 -10.47
C LEU A 108 0.00 0.27 -11.75
N ARG A 109 -0.21 -0.96 -12.19
CA ARG A 109 0.35 -1.44 -13.45
C ARG A 109 -0.14 -0.63 -14.62
N TYR A 110 -1.42 -0.32 -14.66
CA TYR A 110 -2.00 0.52 -15.69
C TYR A 110 -1.37 1.93 -15.66
N ILE A 111 -1.29 2.50 -14.46
CA ILE A 111 -0.74 3.85 -14.26
C ILE A 111 0.74 3.88 -14.71
N ASP A 112 1.53 2.87 -14.33
CA ASP A 112 2.94 2.80 -14.67
C ASP A 112 3.16 2.74 -16.18
N GLU A 113 2.37 1.92 -16.89
CA GLU A 113 2.44 1.82 -18.34
C GLU A 113 2.15 3.14 -19.04
N ASN A 114 1.23 3.93 -18.51
CA ASN A 114 0.80 5.19 -19.12
C ASN A 114 1.59 6.39 -18.62
N ASN A 115 2.49 6.22 -17.66
CA ASN A 115 3.31 7.30 -17.10
C ASN A 115 4.74 7.33 -17.65
N LYS A 116 5.06 6.48 -18.58
CA LYS A 116 6.40 6.45 -19.20
C LYS A 116 6.56 7.67 -20.10
N GLY A 117 7.47 8.53 -19.69
CA GLY A 117 7.72 9.79 -20.37
C GLY A 117 8.38 9.68 -21.73
#